data_355af67574fa39358a84707080371618
#
_entry.id   355af67574fa39358a84707080371618
#
_cell.length_a   1.000
_cell.length_b   1.000
_cell.length_c   1.000
_cell.angle_alpha   90.00
_cell.angle_beta   90.00
_cell.angle_gamma   90.00
#
_symmetry.space_group_name_H-M   'P 1'
#
loop_
_entity.id
_entity.type
_entity.pdbx_description
1 polymer ?
#
loop_
_entity_poly.entity_id
_entity_poly.type
_entity_poly.pdbx_seq_one_letter_code
_entity_poly.pdbx_strand_id
1 'polypeptide(L)'
;MNYNVYYFINEFNKNEIEKLSSKISLIYRNYDKKNDYNEIKKLVLYCKNRRRKVYISNNLKTAIKYNFNGLYIPSFNKNLGFRNIVKHNFEILGSAHNVIELKIKERQGCSTIFLSPIFENEKKKKFLDVVRTNLLKNLTSKKIVLLGGVNFKSLKRSKMCAPNGISAISWIKKNGPSINTGPF
;
A
#
# COMPACT_ATOMS: atom_id res chain seq x y z
N MET A 1 0.53 2.30 19.47
CA MET A 1 0.09 2.91 18.19
C MET A 1 -0.25 1.79 17.21
N ASN A 2 -1.49 1.75 16.71
CA ASN A 2 -1.86 0.75 15.70
C ASN A 2 -1.47 1.26 14.31
N TYR A 3 -0.38 0.74 13.76
CA TYR A 3 0.02 1.02 12.39
C TYR A 3 -0.80 0.18 11.40
N ASN A 4 -1.23 0.80 10.30
CA ASN A 4 -1.76 0.06 9.16
C ASN A 4 -0.62 -0.65 8.43
N VAL A 5 -0.75 -1.94 8.22
CA VAL A 5 0.25 -2.71 7.47
C VAL A 5 -0.33 -3.12 6.13
N TYR A 6 0.46 -2.90 5.07
CA TYR A 6 0.07 -3.24 3.70
C TYR A 6 1.06 -4.20 3.07
N TYR A 7 0.54 -5.16 2.32
CA TYR A 7 1.35 -6.13 1.61
C TYR A 7 0.94 -6.21 0.14
N PHE A 8 1.93 -6.10 -0.77
CA PHE A 8 1.70 -6.21 -2.20
C PHE A 8 1.79 -7.65 -2.66
N ILE A 9 0.81 -8.09 -3.43
CA ILE A 9 0.75 -9.40 -4.07
C ILE A 9 0.59 -9.23 -5.58
N ASN A 10 1.20 -10.12 -6.36
CA ASN A 10 1.08 -10.13 -7.82
C ASN A 10 0.08 -11.19 -8.30
N GLU A 11 -0.22 -12.18 -7.46
CA GLU A 11 -1.12 -13.29 -7.72
C GLU A 11 -1.82 -13.74 -6.44
N PHE A 12 -2.90 -14.51 -6.58
CA PHE A 12 -3.61 -15.09 -5.45
C PHE A 12 -2.96 -16.41 -5.03
N ASN A 13 -2.11 -16.36 -4.04
CA ASN A 13 -1.57 -17.55 -3.37
C ASN A 13 -2.18 -17.67 -1.97
N LYS A 14 -3.13 -18.61 -1.81
CA LYS A 14 -3.83 -18.83 -0.53
C LYS A 14 -2.85 -19.14 0.59
N ASN A 15 -1.89 -20.04 0.36
CA ASN A 15 -0.92 -20.48 1.37
C ASN A 15 -0.01 -19.33 1.84
N GLU A 16 0.37 -18.42 0.94
CA GLU A 16 1.15 -17.22 1.29
C GLU A 16 0.30 -16.26 2.13
N ILE A 17 -0.95 -16.03 1.73
CA ILE A 17 -1.83 -15.07 2.41
C ILE A 17 -2.27 -15.59 3.78
N GLU A 18 -2.44 -16.90 3.98
CA GLU A 18 -2.79 -17.50 5.27
C GLU A 18 -1.71 -17.34 6.34
N LYS A 19 -0.45 -17.27 5.92
CA LYS A 19 0.68 -16.99 6.82
C LYS A 19 0.72 -15.53 7.30
N LEU A 20 -0.08 -14.63 6.71
CA LEU A 20 -0.13 -13.23 7.10
C LEU A 20 -1.24 -13.00 8.11
N SER A 21 -0.97 -12.13 9.11
CA SER A 21 -2.03 -11.66 10.02
C SER A 21 -3.22 -11.09 9.25
N SER A 22 -4.45 -11.36 9.70
CA SER A 22 -5.68 -10.84 9.09
C SER A 22 -5.76 -9.31 9.10
N LYS A 23 -5.02 -8.65 9.99
CA LYS A 23 -4.90 -7.18 10.07
C LYS A 23 -4.11 -6.56 8.94
N ILE A 24 -3.34 -7.36 8.17
CA ILE A 24 -2.56 -6.87 7.03
C ILE A 24 -3.47 -6.70 5.82
N SER A 25 -3.55 -5.48 5.31
CA SER A 25 -4.27 -5.17 4.08
C SER A 25 -3.48 -5.60 2.84
N LEU A 26 -4.14 -6.14 1.83
CA LEU A 26 -3.51 -6.59 0.59
C LEU A 26 -3.68 -5.57 -0.52
N ILE A 27 -2.64 -5.40 -1.34
CA ILE A 27 -2.69 -4.61 -2.58
C ILE A 27 -2.32 -5.54 -3.73
N TYR A 28 -3.34 -5.92 -4.53
CA TYR A 28 -3.14 -6.71 -5.74
C TYR A 28 -2.56 -5.84 -6.84
N ARG A 29 -1.34 -6.13 -7.27
CA ARG A 29 -0.57 -5.36 -8.25
C ARG A 29 0.03 -6.29 -9.29
N ASN A 30 -0.68 -6.50 -10.38
CA ASN A 30 -0.22 -7.28 -11.52
C ASN A 30 -0.28 -6.39 -12.78
N TYR A 31 0.85 -5.95 -13.28
CA TYR A 31 0.96 -5.14 -14.50
C TYR A 31 1.34 -5.95 -15.73
N ASP A 32 1.92 -7.14 -15.52
CA ASP A 32 2.57 -7.91 -16.58
C ASP A 32 1.66 -8.97 -17.21
N LYS A 33 0.59 -9.33 -16.53
CA LYS A 33 -0.37 -10.35 -16.99
C LYS A 33 -1.74 -9.71 -17.29
N LYS A 34 -2.43 -10.23 -18.31
CA LYS A 34 -3.88 -9.95 -18.45
C LYS A 34 -4.57 -10.34 -17.16
N ASN A 35 -5.45 -9.47 -16.65
CA ASN A 35 -6.21 -9.75 -15.44
C ASN A 35 -6.96 -11.08 -15.58
N ASP A 36 -6.58 -12.07 -14.80
CA ASP A 36 -7.39 -13.27 -14.60
C ASP A 36 -8.55 -12.92 -13.66
N TYR A 37 -9.72 -12.71 -14.25
CA TYR A 37 -10.91 -12.34 -13.49
C TYR A 37 -11.39 -13.43 -12.55
N ASN A 38 -11.10 -14.70 -12.83
CA ASN A 38 -11.44 -15.81 -11.93
C ASN A 38 -10.54 -15.78 -10.69
N GLU A 39 -9.24 -15.51 -10.88
CA GLU A 39 -8.30 -15.31 -9.78
C GLU A 39 -8.69 -14.12 -8.90
N ILE A 40 -9.02 -12.99 -9.53
CA ILE A 40 -9.48 -11.78 -8.83
C ILE A 40 -10.73 -12.05 -8.00
N LYS A 41 -11.71 -12.74 -8.56
CA LYS A 41 -12.94 -13.12 -7.83
C LYS A 41 -12.64 -14.00 -6.61
N LYS A 42 -11.77 -15.01 -6.77
CA LYS A 42 -11.33 -15.87 -5.68
C LYS A 42 -10.63 -15.08 -4.58
N LEU A 43 -9.70 -14.18 -4.94
CA LEU A 43 -9.00 -13.31 -4.01
C LEU A 43 -9.95 -12.45 -3.18
N VAL A 44 -10.87 -11.73 -3.85
CA VAL A 44 -11.81 -10.83 -3.16
C VAL A 44 -12.72 -11.60 -2.22
N LEU A 45 -13.29 -12.73 -2.67
CA LEU A 45 -14.15 -13.58 -1.84
C LEU A 45 -13.39 -14.11 -0.62
N TYR A 46 -12.17 -14.58 -0.82
CA TYR A 46 -11.29 -15.03 0.24
C TYR A 46 -11.03 -13.95 1.29
N CYS A 47 -10.69 -12.73 0.86
CA CYS A 47 -10.44 -11.60 1.74
C CYS A 47 -11.70 -11.18 2.51
N LYS A 48 -12.86 -11.13 1.83
CA LYS A 48 -14.14 -10.79 2.43
C LYS A 48 -14.53 -11.75 3.56
N ASN A 49 -14.39 -13.06 3.33
CA ASN A 49 -14.70 -14.09 4.35
C ASN A 49 -13.81 -13.99 5.60
N ARG A 50 -12.62 -13.37 5.48
CA ARG A 50 -11.68 -13.14 6.58
C ARG A 50 -11.67 -11.71 7.09
N ARG A 51 -12.61 -10.87 6.67
CA ARG A 51 -12.68 -9.44 7.01
C ARG A 51 -11.37 -8.70 6.74
N ARG A 52 -10.61 -9.16 5.74
CA ARG A 52 -9.34 -8.57 5.32
C ARG A 52 -9.56 -7.53 4.22
N LYS A 53 -9.01 -6.34 4.38
CA LYS A 53 -9.05 -5.32 3.32
C LYS A 53 -8.18 -5.73 2.13
N VAL A 54 -8.72 -5.56 0.92
CA VAL A 54 -8.01 -5.80 -0.33
C VAL A 54 -8.25 -4.65 -1.31
N TYR A 55 -7.17 -4.18 -1.91
CA TYR A 55 -7.14 -3.11 -2.90
C TYR A 55 -6.57 -3.63 -4.22
N ILE A 56 -6.99 -3.04 -5.34
CA ILE A 56 -6.41 -3.35 -6.64
C ILE A 56 -5.64 -2.15 -7.19
N SER A 57 -4.50 -2.41 -7.82
CA SER A 57 -3.67 -1.36 -8.41
C SER A 57 -4.19 -0.97 -9.79
N ASN A 58 -4.38 0.35 -9.99
CA ASN A 58 -4.55 1.00 -11.28
C ASN A 58 -5.73 0.54 -12.16
N ASN A 59 -6.70 -0.16 -11.60
CA ASN A 59 -7.85 -0.68 -12.36
C ASN A 59 -9.17 -0.39 -11.63
N LEU A 60 -9.72 0.80 -11.86
CA LEU A 60 -10.95 1.26 -11.22
C LEU A 60 -12.17 0.41 -11.62
N LYS A 61 -12.29 0.06 -12.91
CA LYS A 61 -13.42 -0.75 -13.40
C LYS A 61 -13.50 -2.09 -12.65
N THR A 62 -12.37 -2.76 -12.52
CA THR A 62 -12.27 -4.03 -11.78
C THR A 62 -12.47 -3.83 -10.28
N ALA A 63 -11.96 -2.73 -9.70
CA ALA A 63 -12.16 -2.41 -8.28
C ALA A 63 -13.65 -2.31 -7.93
N ILE A 64 -14.43 -1.64 -8.77
CA ILE A 64 -15.87 -1.47 -8.57
C ILE A 64 -16.62 -2.77 -8.85
N LYS A 65 -16.35 -3.43 -9.99
CA LYS A 65 -17.03 -4.65 -10.44
C LYS A 65 -16.93 -5.78 -9.42
N TYR A 66 -15.76 -5.98 -8.80
CA TYR A 66 -15.53 -7.08 -7.86
C TYR A 66 -15.57 -6.65 -6.38
N ASN A 67 -16.02 -5.41 -6.09
CA ASN A 67 -16.18 -4.92 -4.72
C ASN A 67 -14.89 -4.99 -3.87
N PHE A 68 -13.78 -4.52 -4.42
CA PHE A 68 -12.58 -4.23 -3.64
C PHE A 68 -12.86 -3.14 -2.59
N ASN A 69 -12.08 -3.11 -1.52
CA ASN A 69 -12.17 -2.05 -0.52
C ASN A 69 -11.65 -0.69 -1.04
N GLY A 70 -10.97 -0.69 -2.18
CA GLY A 70 -10.50 0.54 -2.79
C GLY A 70 -9.54 0.33 -3.94
N LEU A 71 -8.98 1.45 -4.38
CA LEU A 71 -8.04 1.54 -5.49
C LEU A 71 -6.67 2.00 -4.98
N TYR A 72 -5.60 1.40 -5.48
CA TYR A 72 -4.24 1.91 -5.33
C TYR A 72 -3.78 2.55 -6.63
N ILE A 73 -3.41 3.84 -6.58
CA ILE A 73 -2.97 4.63 -7.74
C ILE A 73 -1.44 4.75 -7.70
N PRO A 74 -0.69 4.10 -8.61
CA PRO A 74 0.76 4.20 -8.65
C PRO A 74 1.23 5.61 -8.99
N SER A 75 2.49 5.93 -8.67
CA SER A 75 3.07 7.27 -8.85
C SER A 75 3.04 7.75 -10.30
N PHE A 76 3.24 6.84 -11.26
CA PHE A 76 3.23 7.17 -12.68
C PHE A 76 1.84 7.54 -13.23
N ASN A 77 0.75 7.12 -12.58
CA ASN A 77 -0.59 7.50 -13.02
C ASN A 77 -0.93 8.91 -12.52
N LYS A 78 -1.09 9.84 -13.44
CA LYS A 78 -1.41 11.26 -13.19
C LYS A 78 -2.86 11.63 -13.52
N ASN A 79 -3.71 10.65 -13.90
CA ASN A 79 -5.11 10.89 -14.26
C ASN A 79 -5.90 11.42 -13.04
N LEU A 80 -6.57 12.56 -13.18
CA LEU A 80 -7.35 13.19 -12.12
C LEU A 80 -8.81 12.71 -12.05
N GLY A 81 -9.25 11.87 -12.98
CA GLY A 81 -10.62 11.35 -13.05
C GLY A 81 -11.08 10.50 -11.85
N PHE A 82 -10.18 10.23 -10.91
CA PHE A 82 -10.51 9.48 -9.68
C PHE A 82 -11.15 10.35 -8.59
N ARG A 83 -11.03 11.68 -8.67
CA ARG A 83 -11.49 12.61 -7.64
C ARG A 83 -12.97 12.49 -7.30
N ASN A 84 -13.80 12.15 -8.28
CA ASN A 84 -15.25 12.13 -8.17
C ASN A 84 -15.83 10.74 -7.86
N ILE A 85 -15.00 9.80 -7.42
CA ILE A 85 -15.49 8.47 -7.06
C ILE A 85 -16.21 8.58 -5.72
N VAL A 86 -17.54 8.59 -5.78
CA VAL A 86 -18.40 8.55 -4.60
C VAL A 86 -18.90 7.11 -4.43
N LYS A 87 -18.22 6.33 -3.64
CA LYS A 87 -18.66 4.99 -3.23
C LYS A 87 -18.43 4.83 -1.73
N HIS A 88 -19.48 4.49 -1.00
CA HIS A 88 -19.41 4.26 0.44
C HIS A 88 -18.33 3.20 0.77
N ASN A 89 -17.49 3.48 1.77
CA ASN A 89 -16.40 2.61 2.22
C ASN A 89 -15.36 2.27 1.13
N PHE A 90 -15.19 3.12 0.10
CA PHE A 90 -14.18 2.93 -0.92
C PHE A 90 -12.98 3.86 -0.67
N GLU A 91 -11.82 3.29 -0.40
CA GLU A 91 -10.61 4.04 -0.09
C GLU A 91 -9.74 4.22 -1.36
N ILE A 92 -9.22 5.43 -1.56
CA ILE A 92 -8.24 5.69 -2.62
C ILE A 92 -6.87 5.83 -1.97
N LEU A 93 -5.99 4.92 -2.31
CA LEU A 93 -4.59 4.89 -1.90
C LEU A 93 -3.73 5.38 -3.07
N GLY A 94 -2.59 6.02 -2.80
CA GLY A 94 -1.68 6.42 -3.87
C GLY A 94 -0.23 6.31 -3.46
N SER A 95 0.72 6.38 -4.41
CA SER A 95 2.14 6.47 -4.10
C SER A 95 2.79 7.69 -4.70
N ALA A 96 3.79 8.23 -4.00
CA ALA A 96 4.55 9.40 -4.41
C ALA A 96 6.02 9.26 -4.02
N HIS A 97 6.91 9.87 -4.83
CA HIS A 97 8.36 9.90 -4.62
C HIS A 97 8.88 11.32 -4.33
N ASN A 98 8.06 12.33 -4.57
CA ASN A 98 8.43 13.75 -4.45
C ASN A 98 7.18 14.63 -4.22
N VAL A 99 7.40 15.94 -4.05
CA VAL A 99 6.33 16.92 -3.78
C VAL A 99 5.30 16.97 -4.91
N ILE A 100 5.75 16.96 -6.18
CA ILE A 100 4.86 17.06 -7.33
C ILE A 100 3.89 15.88 -7.36
N GLU A 101 4.42 14.66 -7.22
CA GLU A 101 3.59 13.44 -7.16
C GLU A 101 2.68 13.43 -5.94
N LEU A 102 3.15 13.89 -4.78
CA LEU A 102 2.34 14.04 -3.58
C LEU A 102 1.11 14.91 -3.84
N LYS A 103 1.30 16.08 -4.45
CA LYS A 103 0.20 17.00 -4.78
C LYS A 103 -0.75 16.44 -5.84
N ILE A 104 -0.24 15.66 -6.80
CA ILE A 104 -1.09 14.93 -7.75
C ILE A 104 -1.96 13.90 -7.00
N LYS A 105 -1.41 13.14 -6.05
CA LYS A 105 -2.18 12.16 -5.26
C LYS A 105 -3.26 12.82 -4.41
N GLU A 106 -2.99 13.99 -3.83
CA GLU A 106 -4.02 14.77 -3.14
C GLU A 106 -5.17 15.15 -4.07
N ARG A 107 -4.85 15.66 -5.28
CA ARG A 107 -5.84 16.03 -6.30
C ARG A 107 -6.62 14.82 -6.83
N GLN A 108 -6.02 13.63 -6.83
CA GLN A 108 -6.69 12.37 -7.17
C GLN A 108 -7.63 11.87 -6.08
N GLY A 109 -7.72 12.55 -4.93
CA GLY A 109 -8.59 12.18 -3.82
C GLY A 109 -8.02 11.05 -2.94
N CYS A 110 -6.71 10.79 -2.99
CA CYS A 110 -6.09 9.80 -2.12
C CYS A 110 -6.25 10.16 -0.65
N SER A 111 -6.80 9.25 0.14
CA SER A 111 -6.89 9.37 1.61
C SER A 111 -5.59 8.96 2.30
N THR A 112 -4.81 8.11 1.65
CA THR A 112 -3.54 7.58 2.15
C THR A 112 -2.51 7.59 1.03
N ILE A 113 -1.30 8.11 1.33
CA ILE A 113 -0.22 8.23 0.35
C ILE A 113 1.00 7.44 0.83
N PHE A 114 1.51 6.57 -0.03
CA PHE A 114 2.70 5.77 0.18
C PHE A 114 3.91 6.56 -0.31
N LEU A 115 4.78 6.96 0.59
CA LEU A 115 6.06 7.57 0.24
C LEU A 115 7.12 6.49 0.01
N SER A 116 7.81 6.53 -1.12
CA SER A 116 8.72 5.46 -1.57
C SER A 116 9.85 6.00 -2.45
N PRO A 117 11.02 5.35 -2.43
CA PRO A 117 11.49 4.46 -1.38
C PRO A 117 11.97 5.27 -0.17
N ILE A 118 11.69 4.77 1.03
CA ILE A 118 12.10 5.46 2.26
C ILE A 118 13.58 5.22 2.56
N PHE A 119 14.02 3.98 2.41
CA PHE A 119 15.42 3.59 2.61
C PHE A 119 15.94 2.86 1.37
N GLU A 120 17.26 2.74 1.31
CA GLU A 120 17.93 1.98 0.27
C GLU A 120 17.40 0.54 0.20
N ASN A 121 17.27 0.02 -1.01
CA ASN A 121 16.92 -1.35 -1.28
C ASN A 121 17.67 -1.86 -2.53
N GLU A 122 17.66 -3.16 -2.75
CA GLU A 122 18.36 -3.83 -3.87
C GLU A 122 18.04 -3.22 -5.25
N LYS A 123 16.85 -2.63 -5.41
CA LYS A 123 16.38 -2.08 -6.69
C LYS A 123 16.62 -0.58 -6.86
N LYS A 124 16.78 0.17 -5.74
CA LYS A 124 16.89 1.64 -5.79
C LYS A 124 17.90 2.15 -4.75
N LYS A 125 18.96 2.78 -5.25
CA LYS A 125 19.97 3.47 -4.42
C LYS A 125 19.51 4.85 -3.96
N LYS A 126 18.68 5.57 -4.75
CA LYS A 126 18.11 6.86 -4.36
C LYS A 126 16.89 6.65 -3.49
N PHE A 127 16.86 7.24 -2.29
CA PHE A 127 15.79 7.13 -1.31
C PHE A 127 15.53 8.46 -0.58
N LEU A 128 14.41 8.55 0.10
CA LEU A 128 13.96 9.79 0.76
C LEU A 128 14.65 10.04 2.10
N ASP A 129 14.94 8.98 2.85
CA ASP A 129 15.34 9.00 4.24
C ASP A 129 14.34 9.72 5.17
N VAL A 130 14.64 9.75 6.47
CA VAL A 130 13.79 10.32 7.53
C VAL A 130 13.52 11.80 7.30
N VAL A 131 14.56 12.58 6.98
CA VAL A 131 14.46 14.03 6.83
C VAL A 131 13.52 14.41 5.69
N ARG A 132 13.79 13.89 4.48
CA ARG A 132 12.93 14.18 3.30
C ARG A 132 11.51 13.65 3.48
N THR A 133 11.34 12.51 4.14
CA THR A 133 10.03 11.95 4.45
C THR A 133 9.23 12.87 5.35
N ASN A 134 9.83 13.41 6.42
CA ASN A 134 9.18 14.35 7.33
C ASN A 134 8.83 15.66 6.63
N LEU A 135 9.71 16.18 5.76
CA LEU A 135 9.40 17.35 4.94
C LEU A 135 8.19 17.11 4.05
N LEU A 136 8.12 15.97 3.34
CA LEU A 136 6.96 15.63 2.51
C LEU A 136 5.69 15.44 3.35
N LYS A 137 5.80 14.79 4.51
CA LYS A 137 4.68 14.60 5.42
C LYS A 137 4.08 15.91 5.90
N ASN A 138 4.90 16.91 6.19
CA ASN A 138 4.45 18.24 6.64
C ASN A 138 3.72 19.03 5.54
N LEU A 139 3.86 18.64 4.27
CA LEU A 139 3.17 19.27 3.14
C LEU A 139 1.76 18.71 2.88
N THR A 140 1.30 17.74 3.68
CA THR A 140 0.01 17.08 3.46
C THR A 140 -0.68 16.73 4.78
N SER A 141 -2.00 16.80 4.78
CA SER A 141 -2.85 16.28 5.86
C SER A 141 -3.25 14.81 5.66
N LYS A 142 -2.82 14.18 4.55
CA LYS A 142 -3.17 12.80 4.24
C LYS A 142 -2.40 11.80 5.11
N LYS A 143 -2.98 10.62 5.32
CA LYS A 143 -2.27 9.54 6.01
C LYS A 143 -1.05 9.11 5.20
N ILE A 144 0.10 8.96 5.87
CA ILE A 144 1.35 8.57 5.24
C ILE A 144 1.70 7.14 5.61
N VAL A 145 2.01 6.35 4.59
CA VAL A 145 2.53 4.98 4.69
C VAL A 145 3.95 4.95 4.13
N LEU A 146 4.87 4.34 4.86
CA LEU A 146 6.25 4.17 4.41
C LEU A 146 6.37 2.90 3.55
N LEU A 147 7.00 3.03 2.38
CA LEU A 147 7.21 1.93 1.44
C LEU A 147 8.65 1.92 0.92
N GLY A 148 9.23 0.72 0.83
CA GLY A 148 10.56 0.48 0.25
C GLY A 148 11.71 0.65 1.25
N GLY A 149 12.51 -0.41 1.38
CA GLY A 149 13.66 -0.47 2.29
C GLY A 149 13.29 -0.62 3.77
N VAL A 150 12.01 -0.76 4.11
CA VAL A 150 11.59 -1.02 5.49
C VAL A 150 11.88 -2.49 5.84
N ASN A 151 12.72 -2.69 6.86
CA ASN A 151 13.10 -3.99 7.40
C ASN A 151 13.41 -3.86 8.90
N PHE A 152 13.80 -4.95 9.56
CA PHE A 152 14.12 -4.94 10.99
C PHE A 152 15.16 -3.88 11.37
N LYS A 153 16.25 -3.75 10.59
CA LYS A 153 17.32 -2.79 10.86
C LYS A 153 16.86 -1.33 10.72
N SER A 154 15.99 -1.05 9.75
CA SER A 154 15.49 0.30 9.47
C SER A 154 14.22 0.66 10.27
N LEU A 155 13.64 -0.29 11.02
CA LEU A 155 12.37 -0.10 11.71
C LEU A 155 12.42 1.04 12.74
N LYS A 156 13.50 1.08 13.55
CA LYS A 156 13.70 2.17 14.54
C LYS A 156 13.73 3.53 13.87
N ARG A 157 14.42 3.67 12.74
CA ARG A 157 14.47 4.90 11.95
C ARG A 157 13.09 5.21 11.32
N SER A 158 12.34 4.20 10.88
CA SER A 158 10.98 4.39 10.37
C SER A 158 10.04 5.04 11.39
N LYS A 159 10.18 4.71 12.67
CA LYS A 159 9.39 5.31 13.77
C LYS A 159 9.63 6.82 13.92
N MET A 160 10.81 7.33 13.56
CA MET A 160 11.12 8.77 13.59
C MET A 160 10.28 9.58 12.59
N CYS A 161 9.68 8.92 11.60
CA CYS A 161 8.73 9.56 10.68
C CYS A 161 7.29 9.62 11.24
N ALA A 162 7.00 8.97 12.37
CA ALA A 162 5.66 8.84 12.95
C ALA A 162 4.60 8.55 11.85
N PRO A 163 4.72 7.47 11.07
CA PRO A 163 3.81 7.18 9.97
C PRO A 163 2.48 6.63 10.45
N ASN A 164 1.47 6.68 9.60
CA ASN A 164 0.18 6.03 9.83
C ASN A 164 0.21 4.53 9.46
N GLY A 165 1.25 4.09 8.74
CA GLY A 165 1.42 2.70 8.38
C GLY A 165 2.74 2.42 7.66
N ILE A 166 2.96 1.15 7.40
CA ILE A 166 4.14 0.64 6.69
C ILE A 166 3.75 -0.38 5.63
N SER A 167 4.61 -0.50 4.61
CA SER A 167 4.54 -1.57 3.63
C SER A 167 5.95 -2.12 3.39
N ALA A 168 6.15 -3.38 3.76
CA ALA A 168 7.47 -4.03 3.79
C ALA A 168 7.42 -5.40 3.12
N ILE A 169 7.45 -5.43 1.78
CA ILE A 169 7.25 -6.65 0.97
C ILE A 169 8.26 -7.74 1.35
N SER A 170 9.55 -7.45 1.25
CA SER A 170 10.61 -8.45 1.47
C SER A 170 10.69 -8.92 2.93
N TRP A 171 10.48 -8.01 3.87
CA TRP A 171 10.55 -8.34 5.29
C TRP A 171 9.36 -9.19 5.74
N ILE A 172 8.14 -8.84 5.32
CA ILE A 172 6.93 -9.62 5.63
C ILE A 172 7.05 -11.02 5.05
N LYS A 173 7.57 -11.15 3.82
CA LYS A 173 7.75 -12.45 3.15
C LYS A 173 8.77 -13.36 3.86
N LYS A 174 9.85 -12.79 4.40
CA LYS A 174 10.93 -13.54 5.08
C LYS A 174 10.58 -13.98 6.50
N ASN A 175 9.82 -13.18 7.25
CA ASN A 175 9.64 -13.36 8.70
C ASN A 175 8.24 -13.89 9.08
N GLY A 176 7.34 -14.10 8.11
CA GLY A 176 6.03 -14.70 8.35
C GLY A 176 5.16 -13.96 9.40
N PRO A 177 4.31 -14.67 10.16
CA PRO A 177 3.33 -14.08 11.07
C PRO A 177 3.90 -13.44 12.34
N SER A 178 5.21 -13.51 12.60
CA SER A 178 5.87 -12.94 13.79
C SER A 178 5.78 -11.42 13.90
N ILE A 179 5.17 -10.73 12.93
CA ILE A 179 4.80 -9.32 13.04
C ILE A 179 3.75 -9.07 14.15
N ASN A 180 3.08 -10.10 14.63
CA ASN A 180 2.09 -9.97 15.72
C ASN A 180 2.72 -9.74 17.11
N THR A 181 4.00 -9.99 17.28
CA THR A 181 4.71 -9.88 18.56
C THR A 181 5.84 -8.86 18.55
N GLY A 182 6.01 -8.11 17.46
CA GLY A 182 7.03 -7.09 17.36
C GLY A 182 6.64 -5.80 18.09
N PRO A 183 7.59 -4.92 18.38
CA PRO A 183 7.41 -3.67 19.12
C PRO A 183 6.74 -2.58 18.28
N PHE A 184 5.51 -2.84 17.78
CA PHE A 184 4.65 -1.84 17.17
C PHE A 184 3.64 -1.31 18.16
#